data_79b5ba7b07f0612f874387b850005256
#
_entry.id   79b5ba7b07f0612f874387b850005256
#
_cell.length_a   1.000
_cell.length_b   1.000
_cell.length_c   1.000
_cell.angle_alpha   90.00
_cell.angle_beta   90.00
_cell.angle_gamma   90.00
#
_symmetry.space_group_name_H-M   'P 1'
#
loop_
_entity.id
_entity.type
_entity.pdbx_description
1 polymer ?
#
loop_
_entity_poly.entity_id
_entity_poly.type
_entity_poly.pdbx_seq_one_letter_code
_entity_poly.pdbx_strand_id
1 'polypeptide(L)'
;GPLSSEGWTVELGGLVDAPTTLTYDEILELPKTLVDARLTSVSGFSVGGRWEGVGMSRVIDLVNPQPKASHVQFVSYGRTYSTCIPLEVARRERTLLAYGFEGEGLTADYGGPVRAFCPYLWGYKSAKSVVAINLVDQSIPGFWEERGYPDAAEIKPRVVLDVNSGEYRRIG
;
A
#
# COMPACT_ATOMS: atom_id res chain seq x y z
N GLY A 1 5.03 -14.46 15.66
CA GLY A 1 6.07 -14.95 14.76
C GLY A 1 6.03 -14.23 13.42
N PRO A 2 7.02 -14.42 12.55
CA PRO A 2 7.00 -13.78 11.24
C PRO A 2 5.79 -14.24 10.42
N LEU A 3 5.18 -13.30 9.68
CA LEU A 3 4.07 -13.62 8.78
C LEU A 3 4.62 -14.37 7.57
N SER A 4 4.00 -15.51 7.26
CA SER A 4 4.41 -16.36 6.14
C SER A 4 3.60 -16.03 4.89
N SER A 5 4.25 -16.11 3.72
CA SER A 5 3.56 -16.04 2.44
C SER A 5 2.74 -17.31 2.14
N GLU A 6 3.06 -18.42 2.81
CA GLU A 6 2.34 -19.67 2.65
C GLU A 6 0.89 -19.51 3.13
N GLY A 7 -0.05 -19.85 2.25
CA GLY A 7 -1.47 -19.68 2.53
C GLY A 7 -1.96 -18.25 2.57
N TRP A 8 -1.11 -17.26 2.25
CA TRP A 8 -1.54 -15.86 2.25
C TRP A 8 -2.49 -15.57 1.11
N THR A 9 -3.59 -14.89 1.42
CA THR A 9 -4.56 -14.44 0.41
C THR A 9 -4.88 -12.99 0.60
N VAL A 10 -5.27 -12.33 -0.49
CA VAL A 10 -5.78 -10.96 -0.47
C VAL A 10 -7.17 -10.97 -1.08
N GLU A 11 -8.16 -10.57 -0.30
CA GLU A 11 -9.54 -10.45 -0.75
C GLU A 11 -9.73 -9.12 -1.46
N LEU A 12 -10.24 -9.16 -2.69
CA LEU A 12 -10.57 -7.97 -3.47
C LEU A 12 -12.09 -7.86 -3.53
N GLY A 13 -12.66 -6.80 -2.95
CA GLY A 13 -14.11 -6.70 -2.82
C GLY A 13 -14.62 -5.27 -2.74
N GLY A 14 -15.79 -5.12 -2.12
CA GLY A 14 -16.49 -3.85 -2.03
C GLY A 14 -17.32 -3.56 -3.28
N LEU A 15 -17.27 -2.33 -3.78
CA LEU A 15 -18.05 -1.88 -4.95
C LEU A 15 -17.40 -2.33 -6.26
N VAL A 16 -17.46 -3.62 -6.54
CA VAL A 16 -16.86 -4.27 -7.70
C VAL A 16 -17.83 -5.26 -8.32
N ASP A 17 -17.69 -5.50 -9.62
CA ASP A 17 -18.52 -6.46 -10.33
C ASP A 17 -18.02 -7.91 -10.19
N ALA A 18 -16.70 -8.08 -9.98
CA ALA A 18 -16.06 -9.40 -9.95
C ALA A 18 -15.21 -9.59 -8.69
N PRO A 19 -15.81 -9.73 -7.49
CA PRO A 19 -15.05 -9.99 -6.27
C PRO A 19 -14.14 -11.20 -6.46
N THR A 20 -12.89 -11.07 -6.00
CA THR A 20 -11.85 -12.08 -6.27
C THR A 20 -10.95 -12.19 -5.06
N THR A 21 -10.48 -13.40 -4.77
CA THR A 21 -9.43 -13.63 -3.77
C THR A 21 -8.19 -14.10 -4.51
N LEU A 22 -7.08 -13.40 -4.32
CA LEU A 22 -5.79 -13.76 -4.89
C LEU A 22 -4.93 -14.46 -3.85
N THR A 23 -4.34 -15.58 -4.24
CA THR A 23 -3.28 -16.21 -3.45
C THR A 23 -1.98 -15.46 -3.66
N TYR A 24 -1.01 -15.66 -2.76
CA TYR A 24 0.33 -15.08 -2.92
C TYR A 24 0.96 -15.48 -4.25
N ASP A 25 0.86 -16.75 -4.63
CA ASP A 25 1.41 -17.23 -5.89
C ASP A 25 0.73 -16.58 -7.10
N GLU A 26 -0.57 -16.39 -7.05
CA GLU A 26 -1.29 -15.69 -8.11
C GLU A 26 -0.85 -14.22 -8.24
N ILE A 27 -0.58 -13.57 -7.12
CA ILE A 27 -0.05 -12.19 -7.13
C ILE A 27 1.31 -12.16 -7.81
N LEU A 28 2.20 -13.12 -7.51
CA LEU A 28 3.52 -13.22 -8.13
C LEU A 28 3.46 -13.48 -9.64
N GLU A 29 2.40 -14.08 -10.12
CA GLU A 29 2.21 -14.36 -11.55
C GLU A 29 1.73 -13.14 -12.34
N LEU A 30 1.19 -12.12 -11.68
CA LEU A 30 0.78 -10.89 -12.35
C LEU A 30 2.01 -10.11 -12.84
N PRO A 31 1.87 -9.29 -13.89
CA PRO A 31 3.01 -8.53 -14.41
C PRO A 31 3.69 -7.71 -13.32
N LYS A 32 5.02 -7.87 -13.23
CA LYS A 32 5.85 -7.18 -12.23
C LYS A 32 6.15 -5.75 -12.67
N THR A 33 6.07 -4.83 -11.72
CA THR A 33 6.52 -3.46 -11.87
C THR A 33 7.60 -3.18 -10.83
N LEU A 34 8.67 -2.51 -11.27
CA LEU A 34 9.76 -2.05 -10.39
C LEU A 34 9.64 -0.53 -10.24
N VAL A 35 9.71 -0.05 -9.02
CA VAL A 35 9.63 1.38 -8.71
C VAL A 35 10.76 1.79 -7.78
N ASP A 36 11.61 2.72 -8.24
CA ASP A 36 12.59 3.38 -7.39
C ASP A 36 11.89 4.57 -6.73
N ALA A 37 11.66 4.50 -5.45
CA ALA A 37 10.93 5.54 -4.72
C ALA A 37 11.20 5.47 -3.23
N ARG A 38 10.82 6.55 -2.54
CA ARG A 38 10.94 6.64 -1.09
C ARG A 38 9.58 6.43 -0.41
N LEU A 39 9.60 5.72 0.69
CA LEU A 39 8.48 5.66 1.62
C LEU A 39 8.84 6.56 2.80
N THR A 40 8.01 7.56 3.06
CA THR A 40 8.31 8.58 4.06
C THR A 40 7.25 8.58 5.15
N SER A 41 7.69 8.40 6.39
CA SER A 41 6.84 8.43 7.57
C SER A 41 6.59 9.86 8.04
N VAL A 42 5.36 10.14 8.45
CA VAL A 42 5.01 11.42 9.07
C VAL A 42 5.80 11.65 10.36
N SER A 43 6.34 10.60 10.99
CA SER A 43 7.18 10.71 12.19
C SER A 43 8.61 11.20 11.89
N GLY A 44 8.98 11.36 10.62
CA GLY A 44 10.26 11.98 10.25
C GLY A 44 11.32 11.06 9.67
N PHE A 45 10.97 9.81 9.34
CA PHE A 45 11.88 8.85 8.71
C PHE A 45 11.52 8.66 7.24
N SER A 46 12.54 8.40 6.40
CA SER A 46 12.32 8.09 4.99
C SER A 46 13.29 7.00 4.56
N VAL A 47 12.80 6.01 3.82
CA VAL A 47 13.60 4.94 3.25
C VAL A 47 13.40 4.91 1.75
N GLY A 48 14.49 4.94 1.01
CA GLY A 48 14.47 4.83 -0.44
C GLY A 48 15.00 3.49 -0.91
N GLY A 49 14.57 3.07 -2.07
CA GLY A 49 15.04 1.83 -2.69
C GLY A 49 14.15 1.40 -3.83
N ARG A 50 14.44 0.21 -4.34
CA ARG A 50 13.68 -0.38 -5.42
C ARG A 50 12.63 -1.32 -4.86
N TRP A 51 11.39 -0.93 -5.05
CA TRP A 51 10.22 -1.72 -4.68
C TRP A 51 9.74 -2.53 -5.88
N GLU A 52 9.26 -3.73 -5.64
CA GLU A 52 8.68 -4.55 -6.70
C GLU A 52 7.33 -5.10 -6.29
N GLY A 53 6.46 -5.24 -7.27
CA GLY A 53 5.11 -5.73 -7.05
C GLY A 53 4.27 -5.63 -8.31
N VAL A 54 2.96 -5.61 -8.09
CA VAL A 54 1.99 -5.42 -9.17
C VAL A 54 1.49 -3.98 -9.10
N GLY A 55 1.39 -3.30 -10.23
CA GLY A 55 0.73 -2.00 -10.27
C GLY A 55 -0.66 -2.10 -9.64
N MET A 56 -0.97 -1.23 -8.67
CA MET A 56 -2.26 -1.30 -7.98
C MET A 56 -3.42 -1.13 -8.96
N SER A 57 -3.25 -0.31 -9.98
CA SER A 57 -4.27 -0.13 -11.02
C SER A 57 -4.60 -1.43 -11.73
N ARG A 58 -3.60 -2.28 -11.96
CA ARG A 58 -3.80 -3.60 -12.57
C ARG A 58 -4.59 -4.54 -11.66
N VAL A 59 -4.29 -4.51 -10.37
CA VAL A 59 -5.03 -5.29 -9.36
C VAL A 59 -6.50 -4.85 -9.34
N ILE A 60 -6.73 -3.55 -9.33
CA ILE A 60 -8.08 -2.96 -9.32
C ILE A 60 -8.87 -3.35 -10.59
N ASP A 61 -8.20 -3.36 -11.74
CA ASP A 61 -8.86 -3.73 -13.00
C ASP A 61 -9.39 -5.16 -13.01
N LEU A 62 -8.76 -6.07 -12.24
CA LEU A 62 -9.22 -7.46 -12.16
C LEU A 62 -10.65 -7.60 -11.64
N VAL A 63 -11.10 -6.67 -10.83
CA VAL A 63 -12.40 -6.76 -10.13
C VAL A 63 -13.47 -5.85 -10.72
N ASN A 64 -13.14 -5.07 -11.73
CA ASN A 64 -14.06 -4.20 -12.44
C ASN A 64 -14.85 -3.30 -11.48
N PRO A 65 -14.25 -2.20 -10.99
CA PRO A 65 -14.92 -1.28 -10.05
C PRO A 65 -16.21 -0.71 -10.60
N GLN A 66 -17.22 -0.61 -9.75
CA GLN A 66 -18.47 0.07 -10.09
C GLN A 66 -18.25 1.58 -10.20
N PRO A 67 -19.04 2.31 -11.00
CA PRO A 67 -18.82 3.73 -11.26
C PRO A 67 -18.79 4.63 -10.02
N LYS A 68 -19.50 4.26 -8.96
CA LYS A 68 -19.54 5.06 -7.72
C LYS A 68 -18.34 4.83 -6.79
N ALA A 69 -17.46 3.87 -7.09
CA ALA A 69 -16.25 3.65 -6.32
C ALA A 69 -15.32 4.85 -6.47
N SER A 70 -14.93 5.46 -5.37
CA SER A 70 -14.08 6.65 -5.34
C SER A 70 -12.81 6.48 -4.53
N HIS A 71 -12.77 5.48 -3.67
CA HIS A 71 -11.66 5.22 -2.75
C HIS A 71 -11.33 3.74 -2.68
N VAL A 72 -10.13 3.46 -2.21
CA VAL A 72 -9.63 2.10 -1.98
C VAL A 72 -9.27 1.98 -0.52
N GLN A 73 -9.86 1.00 0.16
CA GLN A 73 -9.55 0.68 1.55
C GLN A 73 -8.61 -0.50 1.59
N PHE A 74 -7.51 -0.36 2.33
CA PHE A 74 -6.60 -1.46 2.63
C PHE A 74 -6.82 -1.92 4.06
N VAL A 75 -6.89 -3.23 4.25
CA VAL A 75 -7.02 -3.85 5.56
C VAL A 75 -5.80 -4.75 5.81
N SER A 76 -5.13 -4.54 6.93
CA SER A 76 -3.95 -5.32 7.31
C SER A 76 -4.31 -6.61 8.06
N TYR A 77 -3.37 -7.53 8.11
CA TYR A 77 -3.50 -8.76 8.89
C TYR A 77 -3.96 -8.46 10.32
N GLY A 78 -4.87 -9.28 10.83
CA GLY A 78 -5.50 -9.05 12.13
C GLY A 78 -6.67 -8.06 12.09
N ARG A 79 -6.84 -7.34 10.99
CA ARG A 79 -7.94 -6.44 10.69
C ARG A 79 -8.15 -5.27 11.66
N THR A 80 -7.18 -4.99 12.53
CA THR A 80 -7.20 -3.83 13.43
C THR A 80 -6.74 -2.57 12.71
N TYR A 81 -5.80 -2.71 11.77
CA TYR A 81 -5.30 -1.58 10.98
C TYR A 81 -5.99 -1.51 9.63
N SER A 82 -6.49 -0.35 9.28
CA SER A 82 -7.00 -0.06 7.94
C SER A 82 -6.73 1.40 7.59
N THR A 83 -6.78 1.71 6.31
CA THR A 83 -6.68 3.07 5.80
C THR A 83 -7.28 3.13 4.39
N CYS A 84 -7.64 4.34 3.93
CA CYS A 84 -8.15 4.57 2.60
C CYS A 84 -7.29 5.56 1.83
N ILE A 85 -7.22 5.36 0.52
CA ILE A 85 -6.64 6.32 -0.41
C ILE A 85 -7.65 6.62 -1.54
N PRO A 86 -7.56 7.80 -2.18
CA PRO A 86 -8.39 8.06 -3.36
C PRO A 86 -8.09 7.06 -4.48
N LEU A 87 -9.11 6.65 -5.21
CA LEU A 87 -8.96 5.73 -6.34
C LEU A 87 -7.98 6.26 -7.39
N GLU A 88 -8.00 7.58 -7.66
CA GLU A 88 -7.06 8.16 -8.61
C GLU A 88 -5.60 8.00 -8.19
N VAL A 89 -5.31 8.08 -6.89
CA VAL A 89 -3.95 7.87 -6.35
C VAL A 89 -3.57 6.39 -6.44
N ALA A 90 -4.51 5.50 -6.15
CA ALA A 90 -4.30 4.07 -6.29
C ALA A 90 -3.96 3.67 -7.73
N ARG A 91 -4.46 4.41 -8.72
CA ARG A 91 -4.21 4.15 -10.13
C ARG A 91 -2.94 4.79 -10.69
N ARG A 92 -2.24 5.61 -9.91
CA ARG A 92 -0.97 6.21 -10.36
C ARG A 92 0.11 5.16 -10.54
N GLU A 93 1.04 5.42 -11.47
CA GLU A 93 2.06 4.46 -11.91
C GLU A 93 2.90 3.85 -10.81
N ARG A 94 3.19 4.61 -9.75
CA ARG A 94 4.11 4.20 -8.69
C ARG A 94 3.41 3.58 -7.49
N THR A 95 2.09 3.47 -7.52
CA THR A 95 1.32 2.79 -6.48
C THR A 95 1.29 1.29 -6.78
N LEU A 96 1.75 0.49 -5.82
CA LEU A 96 1.91 -0.96 -5.99
C LEU A 96 1.15 -1.74 -4.92
N LEU A 97 0.78 -2.97 -5.26
CA LEU A 97 0.67 -4.05 -4.30
C LEU A 97 2.08 -4.69 -4.28
N ALA A 98 2.86 -4.32 -3.31
CA ALA A 98 4.28 -4.65 -3.27
C ALA A 98 4.54 -5.96 -2.53
N TYR A 99 5.50 -6.74 -3.02
CA TYR A 99 5.93 -7.99 -2.39
C TYR A 99 7.45 -8.11 -2.31
N GLY A 100 8.20 -7.11 -2.79
CA GLY A 100 9.66 -7.13 -2.74
C GLY A 100 10.28 -5.75 -2.56
N PHE A 101 11.48 -5.74 -1.99
CA PHE A 101 12.29 -4.55 -1.79
C PHE A 101 13.77 -4.92 -1.95
N GLU A 102 14.49 -4.17 -2.79
CA GLU A 102 15.92 -4.38 -3.07
C GLU A 102 16.24 -5.82 -3.49
N GLY A 103 15.36 -6.42 -4.32
CA GLY A 103 15.58 -7.74 -4.89
C GLY A 103 15.21 -8.91 -3.98
N GLU A 104 14.68 -8.64 -2.80
CA GLU A 104 14.28 -9.67 -1.85
C GLU A 104 12.81 -9.57 -1.46
N GLY A 105 12.22 -10.67 -0.99
CA GLY A 105 10.87 -10.66 -0.45
C GLY A 105 10.77 -9.76 0.78
N LEU A 106 9.59 -9.18 1.01
CA LEU A 106 9.37 -8.30 2.14
C LEU A 106 9.40 -9.05 3.46
N THR A 107 10.18 -8.54 4.41
CA THR A 107 10.11 -8.98 5.82
C THR A 107 8.84 -8.42 6.46
N ALA A 108 8.47 -8.96 7.63
CA ALA A 108 7.32 -8.46 8.38
C ALA A 108 7.49 -6.96 8.74
N ASP A 109 8.72 -6.54 9.08
CA ASP A 109 9.01 -5.14 9.39
C ASP A 109 8.77 -4.21 8.21
N TYR A 110 9.00 -4.69 6.99
CA TYR A 110 8.72 -3.95 5.77
C TYR A 110 7.33 -4.24 5.19
N GLY A 111 6.46 -4.86 5.99
CA GLY A 111 5.06 -5.06 5.65
C GLY A 111 4.76 -6.29 4.81
N GLY A 112 5.67 -7.30 4.85
CA GLY A 112 5.43 -8.54 4.11
C GLY A 112 4.28 -9.38 4.67
N PRO A 113 3.84 -10.38 3.90
CA PRO A 113 4.36 -10.78 2.58
C PRO A 113 3.97 -9.84 1.43
N VAL A 114 2.85 -9.12 1.54
CA VAL A 114 2.44 -8.08 0.58
C VAL A 114 1.93 -6.85 1.31
N ARG A 115 2.15 -5.69 0.71
CA ARG A 115 1.72 -4.42 1.27
C ARG A 115 1.23 -3.47 0.20
N ALA A 116 0.43 -2.49 0.60
CA ALA A 116 0.21 -1.31 -0.23
C ALA A 116 1.49 -0.47 -0.22
N PHE A 117 1.85 0.09 -1.36
CA PHE A 117 2.97 1.01 -1.48
C PHE A 117 2.49 2.21 -2.28
N CYS A 118 2.38 3.36 -1.60
CA CYS A 118 1.90 4.60 -2.20
C CYS A 118 2.88 5.72 -1.86
N PRO A 119 3.93 5.94 -2.68
CA PRO A 119 4.98 6.92 -2.37
C PRO A 119 4.52 8.38 -2.44
N TYR A 120 3.34 8.63 -2.98
CA TYR A 120 2.75 9.98 -3.07
C TYR A 120 2.24 10.52 -1.73
N LEU A 121 1.99 9.63 -0.76
CA LEU A 121 1.37 9.94 0.52
C LEU A 121 2.27 9.51 1.68
N TRP A 122 2.01 10.08 2.86
CA TRP A 122 2.68 9.65 4.09
C TRP A 122 2.52 8.14 4.31
N GLY A 123 3.54 7.52 4.91
CA GLY A 123 3.66 6.07 5.03
C GLY A 123 2.49 5.37 5.71
N TYR A 124 1.71 6.05 6.56
CA TYR A 124 0.57 5.40 7.19
C TYR A 124 -0.56 5.05 6.20
N LYS A 125 -0.53 5.61 4.99
CA LYS A 125 -1.45 5.22 3.91
C LYS A 125 -0.99 3.96 3.16
N SER A 126 0.27 3.57 3.32
CA SER A 126 0.84 2.36 2.70
C SER A 126 0.71 1.19 3.68
N ALA A 127 -0.49 0.65 3.81
CA ALA A 127 -0.81 -0.39 4.78
C ALA A 127 0.06 -1.64 4.59
N LYS A 128 0.60 -2.16 5.69
CA LYS A 128 1.44 -3.36 5.72
C LYS A 128 0.59 -4.63 5.76
N SER A 129 1.16 -5.73 5.29
CA SER A 129 0.60 -7.09 5.44
C SER A 129 -0.89 -7.13 5.09
N VAL A 130 -1.19 -6.72 3.86
CA VAL A 130 -2.56 -6.53 3.39
C VAL A 130 -3.26 -7.87 3.20
N VAL A 131 -4.48 -7.98 3.72
CA VAL A 131 -5.36 -9.14 3.57
C VAL A 131 -6.63 -8.83 2.80
N ALA A 132 -6.99 -7.54 2.67
CA ALA A 132 -8.17 -7.14 1.90
C ALA A 132 -7.97 -5.76 1.27
N ILE A 133 -8.51 -5.63 0.07
CA ILE A 133 -8.55 -4.38 -0.69
C ILE A 133 -10.01 -4.19 -1.12
N ASN A 134 -10.65 -3.13 -0.60
CA ASN A 134 -12.05 -2.87 -0.85
C ASN A 134 -12.23 -1.56 -1.60
N LEU A 135 -13.02 -1.59 -2.67
CA LEU A 135 -13.45 -0.38 -3.37
C LEU A 135 -14.66 0.18 -2.63
N VAL A 136 -14.63 1.46 -2.30
CA VAL A 136 -15.67 2.11 -1.50
C VAL A 136 -16.05 3.46 -2.12
N ASP A 137 -17.19 4.03 -1.72
CA ASP A 137 -17.72 5.27 -2.29
C ASP A 137 -17.41 6.53 -1.47
N GLN A 138 -16.64 6.38 -0.41
CA GLN A 138 -16.17 7.48 0.42
C GLN A 138 -14.93 7.04 1.19
N SER A 139 -14.17 8.00 1.69
CA SER A 139 -13.04 7.70 2.57
C SER A 139 -13.59 7.19 3.91
N ILE A 140 -13.14 6.01 4.33
CA ILE A 140 -13.49 5.42 5.61
C ILE A 140 -12.31 5.66 6.55
N PRO A 141 -12.48 6.42 7.65
CA PRO A 141 -11.39 6.62 8.61
C PRO A 141 -10.87 5.28 9.13
N GLY A 142 -9.56 5.09 9.03
CA GLY A 142 -8.89 3.91 9.53
C GLY A 142 -8.22 4.15 10.87
N PHE A 143 -7.21 3.33 11.17
CA PHE A 143 -6.54 3.33 12.48
C PHE A 143 -5.99 4.70 12.89
N TRP A 144 -5.20 5.35 12.01
CA TRP A 144 -4.58 6.63 12.34
C TRP A 144 -5.52 7.81 12.14
N GLU A 145 -6.40 7.78 11.12
CA GLU A 145 -7.37 8.84 10.87
C GLU A 145 -8.35 8.99 12.03
N GLU A 146 -8.78 7.89 12.63
CA GLU A 146 -9.62 7.91 13.85
C GLU A 146 -8.90 8.50 15.06
N ARG A 147 -7.56 8.55 15.03
CA ARG A 147 -6.71 9.10 16.07
C ARG A 147 -6.20 10.51 15.75
N GLY A 148 -6.82 11.16 14.75
CA GLY A 148 -6.57 12.56 14.42
C GLY A 148 -5.57 12.81 13.29
N TYR A 149 -5.01 11.79 12.66
CA TYR A 149 -4.15 12.00 11.48
C TYR A 149 -4.99 12.38 10.27
N PRO A 150 -4.49 13.31 9.42
CA PRO A 150 -5.24 13.75 8.24
C PRO A 150 -5.55 12.62 7.27
N ASP A 151 -6.76 12.63 6.72
CA ASP A 151 -7.13 11.74 5.64
C ASP A 151 -6.36 12.08 4.36
N ALA A 152 -6.20 13.37 4.04
CA ALA A 152 -5.41 13.84 2.91
C ALA A 152 -3.92 13.84 3.26
N ALA A 153 -3.31 12.69 3.31
CA ALA A 153 -1.95 12.46 3.79
C ALA A 153 -0.87 12.86 2.78
N GLU A 154 -1.05 13.96 2.05
CA GLU A 154 -0.08 14.44 1.06
C GLU A 154 1.25 14.79 1.72
N ILE A 155 2.35 14.32 1.11
CA ILE A 155 3.70 14.61 1.57
C ILE A 155 4.00 16.09 1.35
N LYS A 156 4.36 16.78 2.44
CA LYS A 156 4.75 18.19 2.40
C LYS A 156 6.26 18.31 2.57
N PRO A 157 6.87 19.40 2.05
CA PRO A 157 8.31 19.63 2.22
C PRO A 157 8.71 19.61 3.69
N ARG A 158 9.75 18.85 4.03
CA ARG A 158 10.32 18.82 5.37
C ARG A 158 11.68 18.13 5.35
N VAL A 159 12.40 18.23 6.47
CA VAL A 159 13.64 17.49 6.71
C VAL A 159 13.29 16.17 7.40
N VAL A 160 13.84 15.08 6.90
CA VAL A 160 13.62 13.74 7.44
C VAL A 160 14.95 13.03 7.65
N LEU A 161 14.95 12.02 8.52
CA LEU A 161 16.09 11.11 8.65
C LEU A 161 16.03 10.09 7.52
N ASP A 162 17.05 10.09 6.68
CA ASP A 162 17.20 9.09 5.62
C ASP A 162 17.75 7.80 6.20
N VAL A 163 16.92 6.77 6.25
CA VAL A 163 17.30 5.47 6.81
C VAL A 163 18.47 4.84 6.05
N ASN A 164 18.55 5.09 4.73
CA ASN A 164 19.62 4.51 3.91
C ASN A 164 21.01 5.06 4.24
N SER A 165 21.11 6.36 4.51
CA SER A 165 22.40 7.01 4.78
C SER A 165 22.67 7.30 6.25
N GLY A 166 21.61 7.32 7.07
CA GLY A 166 21.69 7.76 8.47
C GLY A 166 21.79 9.28 8.62
N GLU A 167 21.66 10.02 7.55
CA GLU A 167 21.75 11.49 7.53
C GLU A 167 20.41 12.15 7.33
N TYR A 168 20.29 13.42 7.77
CA TYR A 168 19.09 14.20 7.50
C TYR A 168 19.08 14.71 6.06
N ARG A 169 17.92 14.69 5.43
CA ARG A 169 17.72 15.21 4.08
C ARG A 169 16.39 15.95 3.96
N ARG A 170 16.32 16.84 2.99
CA ARG A 170 15.09 17.56 2.66
C ARG A 170 14.33 16.79 1.59
N ILE A 171 13.02 16.67 1.79
CA ILE A 171 12.08 16.05 0.83
C ILE A 171 10.97 17.03 0.47
N GLY A 172 10.32 16.77 -0.64
CA GLY A 172 9.16 17.53 -1.13
C GLY A 172 9.52 18.61 -2.15
#